data_ad98048eb792197bf417114918558380
#
_entry.id   ad98048eb792197bf417114918558380
#
_cell.length_a   1.000
_cell.length_b   1.000
_cell.length_c   1.000
_cell.angle_alpha   90.00
_cell.angle_beta   90.00
_cell.angle_gamma   90.00
#
_symmetry.space_group_name_H-M   'P 1'
#
loop_
_entity.id
_entity.type
_entity.pdbx_description
1 polymer ?
#
loop_
_entity_poly.entity_id
_entity_poly.type
_entity_poly.pdbx_seq_one_letter_code
_entity_poly.pdbx_strand_id
1 'polypeptide(L)'
;EIMVGDWSSDVCSSDLGIVDGKHLVLGNTALMQQEGVATDALKIDGERLRSEGASVMHLAVDRQLAGILAVTDPIKATTLEAIRTLHASGLRIVMATGDGLTTAKAVGAKLGIDEVHGEVKPADKLALVERLQKEGHIVAMAGDGINDAPALAKADVGVAMGTGTDVAMNSGQITLVKGDLRGITAARDISIDTVRNMRQNLLFAFVYNGIGVPIAAGVLYPFTGWLLSPLIAALAMSLSSASVIFNALRLRRGKK
;
A
#
# COMPACT_ATOMS: atom_id res chain seq x y z
N GLU A 1 3.43 -0.51 9.58
CA GLU A 1 2.21 -1.23 9.19
C GLU A 1 1.78 -0.82 7.78
N ILE A 2 1.30 -1.77 6.99
CA ILE A 2 0.73 -1.48 5.67
C ILE A 2 -0.76 -1.70 5.76
N MET A 3 -1.54 -0.63 5.53
CA MET A 3 -2.96 -0.72 5.28
C MET A 3 -3.20 -0.97 3.79
N VAL A 4 -3.92 -2.02 3.49
CA VAL A 4 -4.42 -2.28 2.13
C VAL A 4 -5.86 -1.81 2.10
N GLY A 5 -6.14 -0.75 1.33
CA GLY A 5 -7.49 -0.23 1.11
C GLY A 5 -8.32 -1.15 0.22
N ASP A 6 -9.60 -0.85 0.16
CA ASP A 6 -10.59 -1.61 -0.59
C ASP A 6 -10.28 -1.60 -2.10
N TRP A 7 -10.26 -2.79 -2.66
CA TRP A 7 -10.08 -3.03 -4.11
C TRP A 7 -11.42 -3.24 -4.81
N SER A 8 -12.52 -3.29 -4.05
CA SER A 8 -13.84 -3.34 -4.60
C SER A 8 -14.21 -1.95 -5.11
N SER A 9 -14.18 -1.78 -6.42
CA SER A 9 -14.87 -0.67 -7.09
C SER A 9 -16.27 -0.53 -6.50
N ASP A 10 -16.73 0.70 -6.40
CA ASP A 10 -18.09 1.09 -6.01
C ASP A 10 -19.16 0.15 -6.60
N VAL A 11 -19.37 -0.98 -5.95
CA VAL A 11 -20.63 -1.71 -6.11
C VAL A 11 -21.63 -0.79 -5.42
N CYS A 12 -22.40 -0.05 -6.22
CA CYS A 12 -23.44 0.83 -5.73
C CYS A 12 -24.20 0.11 -4.64
N SER A 13 -24.11 0.61 -3.42
CA SER A 13 -24.68 -0.05 -2.25
C SER A 13 -26.22 -0.12 -2.31
N SER A 14 -26.82 0.52 -3.31
CA SER A 14 -28.26 0.59 -3.48
C SER A 14 -28.68 1.03 -4.87
N ASP A 15 -29.43 0.20 -5.57
CA ASP A 15 -30.13 0.56 -6.81
C ASP A 15 -31.64 0.39 -6.65
N LEU A 16 -32.38 1.45 -6.97
CA LEU A 16 -33.84 1.47 -7.02
C LEU A 16 -34.26 1.69 -8.46
N GLY A 17 -35.15 0.86 -8.96
CA GLY A 17 -35.60 0.98 -10.34
C GLY A 17 -37.00 0.42 -10.56
N ILE A 18 -37.60 0.76 -11.73
CA ILE A 18 -38.84 0.17 -12.18
C ILE A 18 -38.57 -0.58 -13.48
N VAL A 19 -38.86 -1.89 -13.50
CA VAL A 19 -38.72 -2.75 -14.67
C VAL A 19 -40.05 -3.44 -14.88
N ASP A 20 -40.62 -3.33 -16.06
CA ASP A 20 -41.92 -3.90 -16.42
C ASP A 20 -43.04 -3.52 -15.43
N GLY A 21 -43.01 -2.27 -14.94
CA GLY A 21 -44.01 -1.76 -13.98
C GLY A 21 -43.83 -2.27 -12.53
N LYS A 22 -42.81 -3.05 -12.23
CA LYS A 22 -42.49 -3.55 -10.89
C LYS A 22 -41.37 -2.74 -10.25
N HIS A 23 -41.53 -2.44 -8.99
CA HIS A 23 -40.47 -1.80 -8.20
C HIS A 23 -39.37 -2.80 -7.81
N LEU A 24 -38.14 -2.57 -8.26
CA LEU A 24 -36.97 -3.36 -7.89
C LEU A 24 -36.10 -2.58 -6.91
N VAL A 25 -35.64 -3.30 -5.91
CA VAL A 25 -34.68 -2.82 -4.92
C VAL A 25 -33.53 -3.81 -4.88
N LEU A 26 -32.33 -3.35 -5.20
CA LEU A 26 -31.09 -4.14 -5.10
C LEU A 26 -30.15 -3.46 -4.11
N GLY A 27 -29.68 -4.16 -3.10
CA GLY A 27 -28.76 -3.60 -2.14
C GLY A 27 -28.46 -4.46 -0.91
N ASN A 28 -27.83 -3.86 0.06
CA ASN A 28 -27.46 -4.53 1.31
C ASN A 28 -28.66 -4.71 2.28
N THR A 29 -28.43 -5.38 3.39
CA THR A 29 -29.47 -5.63 4.40
C THR A 29 -30.03 -4.32 4.98
N ALA A 30 -29.22 -3.26 5.10
CA ALA A 30 -29.68 -1.98 5.63
C ALA A 30 -30.68 -1.31 4.69
N LEU A 31 -30.44 -1.35 3.37
CA LEU A 31 -31.40 -0.84 2.38
C LEU A 31 -32.71 -1.64 2.42
N MET A 32 -32.63 -2.97 2.51
CA MET A 32 -33.83 -3.81 2.62
C MET A 32 -34.66 -3.42 3.86
N GLN A 33 -34.04 -3.13 4.98
CA GLN A 33 -34.73 -2.66 6.19
C GLN A 33 -35.39 -1.30 5.99
N GLN A 34 -34.71 -0.34 5.30
CA GLN A 34 -35.28 0.97 4.98
C GLN A 34 -36.52 0.85 4.08
N GLU A 35 -36.49 -0.07 3.11
CA GLU A 35 -37.60 -0.34 2.20
C GLU A 35 -38.67 -1.28 2.79
N GLY A 36 -38.50 -1.71 4.05
CA GLY A 36 -39.46 -2.58 4.76
C GLY A 36 -39.51 -4.01 4.23
N VAL A 37 -38.42 -4.49 3.64
CA VAL A 37 -38.29 -5.86 3.12
C VAL A 37 -37.63 -6.76 4.17
N ALA A 38 -38.33 -7.84 4.56
CA ALA A 38 -37.77 -8.85 5.44
C ALA A 38 -36.77 -9.74 4.69
N THR A 39 -35.57 -9.91 5.25
CA THR A 39 -34.49 -10.71 4.64
C THR A 39 -34.24 -12.06 5.32
N ASP A 40 -35.02 -12.41 6.34
CA ASP A 40 -34.79 -13.58 7.18
C ASP A 40 -34.83 -14.92 6.41
N ALA A 41 -35.65 -15.01 5.36
CA ALA A 41 -35.79 -16.21 4.55
C ALA A 41 -34.49 -16.68 3.88
N LEU A 42 -33.58 -15.75 3.52
CA LEU A 42 -32.32 -16.03 2.85
C LEU A 42 -31.09 -15.71 3.71
N LYS A 43 -31.29 -15.47 5.02
CA LYS A 43 -30.21 -15.10 5.93
C LYS A 43 -29.12 -16.16 6.03
N ILE A 44 -29.50 -17.43 6.14
CA ILE A 44 -28.54 -18.55 6.26
C ILE A 44 -27.71 -18.68 4.99
N ASP A 45 -28.34 -18.62 3.82
CA ASP A 45 -27.64 -18.69 2.53
C ASP A 45 -26.74 -17.48 2.31
N GLY A 46 -27.21 -16.29 2.68
CA GLY A 46 -26.43 -15.08 2.63
C GLY A 46 -25.18 -15.17 3.51
N GLU A 47 -25.30 -15.61 4.76
CA GLU A 47 -24.15 -15.76 5.66
C GLU A 47 -23.16 -16.85 5.18
N ARG A 48 -23.67 -17.96 4.62
CA ARG A 48 -22.81 -18.98 4.01
C ARG A 48 -21.97 -18.39 2.88
N LEU A 49 -22.59 -17.66 1.94
CA LEU A 49 -21.90 -17.03 0.83
C LEU A 49 -20.87 -15.96 1.30
N ARG A 50 -21.23 -15.17 2.33
CA ARG A 50 -20.29 -14.22 2.95
C ARG A 50 -19.10 -14.93 3.60
N SER A 51 -19.32 -16.05 4.25
CA SER A 51 -18.24 -16.84 4.86
C SER A 51 -17.29 -17.46 3.82
N GLU A 52 -17.76 -17.64 2.59
CA GLU A 52 -16.95 -18.05 1.45
C GLU A 52 -16.14 -16.87 0.83
N GLY A 53 -16.44 -15.63 1.25
CA GLY A 53 -15.77 -14.41 0.81
C GLY A 53 -16.53 -13.65 -0.28
N ALA A 54 -17.83 -13.92 -0.45
CA ALA A 54 -18.67 -13.20 -1.40
C ALA A 54 -19.29 -11.94 -0.75
N SER A 55 -19.40 -10.87 -1.52
CA SER A 55 -20.29 -9.74 -1.19
C SER A 55 -21.71 -10.11 -1.61
N VAL A 56 -22.65 -10.06 -0.65
CA VAL A 56 -24.02 -10.51 -0.86
C VAL A 56 -24.96 -9.31 -0.85
N MET A 57 -25.67 -9.13 -1.95
CA MET A 57 -26.77 -8.17 -2.12
C MET A 57 -28.12 -8.89 -2.16
N HIS A 58 -29.15 -8.22 -1.70
CA HIS A 58 -30.54 -8.72 -1.74
C HIS A 58 -31.28 -8.05 -2.89
N LEU A 59 -32.09 -8.82 -3.59
CA LEU A 59 -33.02 -8.32 -4.61
C LEU A 59 -34.43 -8.45 -4.06
N ALA A 60 -35.16 -7.35 -4.04
CA ALA A 60 -36.59 -7.35 -3.75
C ALA A 60 -37.38 -6.82 -4.96
N VAL A 61 -38.57 -7.35 -5.15
CA VAL A 61 -39.53 -6.96 -6.17
C VAL A 61 -40.85 -6.64 -5.47
N ASP A 62 -41.38 -5.43 -5.67
CA ASP A 62 -42.62 -4.96 -5.04
C ASP A 62 -42.63 -5.19 -3.51
N ARG A 63 -41.51 -4.88 -2.85
CA ARG A 63 -41.25 -5.08 -1.40
C ARG A 63 -41.24 -6.55 -0.93
N GLN A 64 -41.13 -7.50 -1.84
CA GLN A 64 -40.96 -8.90 -1.49
C GLN A 64 -39.57 -9.37 -1.84
N LEU A 65 -38.90 -10.07 -0.92
CA LEU A 65 -37.58 -10.63 -1.17
C LEU A 65 -37.67 -11.67 -2.30
N ALA A 66 -37.01 -11.39 -3.41
CA ALA A 66 -36.97 -12.25 -4.59
C ALA A 66 -35.75 -13.18 -4.63
N GLY A 67 -34.62 -12.72 -4.08
CA GLY A 67 -33.39 -13.51 -4.10
C GLY A 67 -32.19 -12.77 -3.53
N ILE A 68 -31.03 -13.42 -3.61
CA ILE A 68 -29.72 -12.83 -3.29
C ILE A 68 -28.79 -12.96 -4.50
N LEU A 69 -27.97 -11.95 -4.69
CA LEU A 69 -26.85 -11.96 -5.63
C LEU A 69 -25.55 -12.01 -4.83
N ALA A 70 -24.70 -12.97 -5.18
CA ALA A 70 -23.39 -13.09 -4.60
C ALA A 70 -22.36 -12.66 -5.64
N VAL A 71 -21.55 -11.65 -5.32
CA VAL A 71 -20.45 -11.18 -6.15
C VAL A 71 -19.15 -11.55 -5.46
N THR A 72 -18.28 -12.24 -6.18
CA THR A 72 -16.93 -12.57 -5.72
C THR A 72 -15.92 -11.95 -6.65
N ASP A 73 -15.05 -11.10 -6.10
CA ASP A 73 -13.87 -10.66 -6.82
C ASP A 73 -12.73 -11.66 -6.58
N PRO A 74 -12.19 -12.30 -7.62
CA PRO A 74 -11.14 -13.29 -7.42
C PRO A 74 -9.87 -12.61 -6.90
N ILE A 75 -9.37 -13.09 -5.77
CA ILE A 75 -8.09 -12.66 -5.23
C ILE A 75 -7.01 -12.94 -6.28
N LYS A 76 -6.29 -11.89 -6.69
CA LYS A 76 -5.18 -12.05 -7.64
C LYS A 76 -4.17 -13.05 -7.09
N ALA A 77 -3.72 -13.99 -7.92
CA ALA A 77 -2.76 -15.03 -7.51
C ALA A 77 -1.47 -14.45 -6.89
N THR A 78 -1.08 -13.24 -7.32
CA THR A 78 0.12 -12.53 -6.83
C THR A 78 -0.06 -11.90 -5.46
N THR A 79 -1.31 -11.72 -4.98
CA THR A 79 -1.60 -11.04 -3.71
C THR A 79 -1.05 -11.81 -2.51
N LEU A 80 -1.27 -13.13 -2.48
CA LEU A 80 -0.81 -13.97 -1.37
C LEU A 80 0.72 -13.97 -1.27
N GLU A 81 1.43 -14.01 -2.41
CA GLU A 81 2.87 -13.93 -2.47
C GLU A 81 3.38 -12.57 -1.95
N ALA A 82 2.75 -11.49 -2.38
CA ALA A 82 3.09 -10.14 -1.93
C ALA A 82 2.93 -10.00 -0.40
N ILE A 83 1.81 -10.44 0.16
CA ILE A 83 1.55 -10.39 1.59
C ILE A 83 2.59 -11.19 2.38
N ARG A 84 2.91 -12.40 1.94
CA ARG A 84 3.96 -13.22 2.57
C ARG A 84 5.31 -12.51 2.57
N THR A 85 5.67 -11.85 1.47
CA THR A 85 6.94 -11.12 1.36
C THR A 85 6.95 -9.89 2.27
N LEU A 86 5.83 -9.20 2.40
CA LEU A 86 5.69 -8.06 3.31
C LEU A 86 5.81 -8.52 4.78
N HIS A 87 5.18 -9.63 5.17
CA HIS A 87 5.35 -10.25 6.50
C HIS A 87 6.80 -10.67 6.76
N ALA A 88 7.46 -11.32 5.78
CA ALA A 88 8.87 -11.69 5.88
C ALA A 88 9.78 -10.46 6.08
N SER A 89 9.32 -9.28 5.66
CA SER A 89 9.99 -8.00 5.88
C SER A 89 9.67 -7.35 7.24
N GLY A 90 8.93 -8.05 8.12
CA GLY A 90 8.56 -7.59 9.45
C GLY A 90 7.43 -6.56 9.48
N LEU A 91 6.61 -6.50 8.42
CA LEU A 91 5.49 -5.58 8.34
C LEU A 91 4.21 -6.25 8.83
N ARG A 92 3.42 -5.52 9.62
CA ARG A 92 2.05 -5.87 9.98
C ARG A 92 1.10 -5.36 8.91
N ILE A 93 0.11 -6.16 8.53
CA ILE A 93 -0.82 -5.83 7.46
C ILE A 93 -2.22 -5.67 8.03
N VAL A 94 -2.81 -4.52 7.78
CA VAL A 94 -4.16 -4.15 8.20
C VAL A 94 -5.02 -3.96 6.96
N MET A 95 -6.15 -4.64 6.88
CA MET A 95 -7.12 -4.50 5.80
C MET A 95 -8.30 -3.64 6.28
N ALA A 96 -8.64 -2.61 5.52
CA ALA A 96 -9.81 -1.76 5.75
C ALA A 96 -10.65 -1.73 4.47
N THR A 97 -11.83 -2.34 4.52
CA THR A 97 -12.75 -2.48 3.38
C THR A 97 -14.14 -1.99 3.71
N GLY A 98 -14.86 -1.50 2.70
CA GLY A 98 -16.29 -1.22 2.78
C GLY A 98 -17.19 -2.47 2.80
N ASP A 99 -16.63 -3.65 2.49
CA ASP A 99 -17.36 -4.92 2.53
C ASP A 99 -17.83 -5.27 3.95
N GLY A 100 -18.86 -6.11 4.02
CA GLY A 100 -19.37 -6.63 5.29
C GLY A 100 -18.29 -7.36 6.09
N LEU A 101 -18.33 -7.23 7.41
CA LEU A 101 -17.29 -7.76 8.31
C LEU A 101 -17.05 -9.27 8.12
N THR A 102 -18.09 -10.05 7.83
CA THR A 102 -17.99 -11.51 7.60
C THR A 102 -17.17 -11.81 6.35
N THR A 103 -17.47 -11.12 5.24
CA THR A 103 -16.71 -11.23 3.98
C THR A 103 -15.28 -10.81 4.16
N ALA A 104 -15.05 -9.63 4.79
CA ALA A 104 -13.73 -9.10 5.05
C ALA A 104 -12.86 -10.07 5.87
N LYS A 105 -13.42 -10.66 6.94
CA LYS A 105 -12.73 -11.67 7.76
C LYS A 105 -12.41 -12.93 6.98
N ALA A 106 -13.33 -13.40 6.12
CA ALA A 106 -13.10 -14.59 5.30
C ALA A 106 -11.95 -14.38 4.30
N VAL A 107 -11.91 -13.21 3.64
CA VAL A 107 -10.82 -12.81 2.73
C VAL A 107 -9.51 -12.63 3.50
N GLY A 108 -9.55 -11.92 4.63
CA GLY A 108 -8.38 -11.70 5.47
C GLY A 108 -7.75 -12.98 5.97
N ALA A 109 -8.56 -13.96 6.38
CA ALA A 109 -8.08 -15.28 6.79
C ALA A 109 -7.40 -16.05 5.64
N LYS A 110 -7.97 -16.01 4.42
CA LYS A 110 -7.37 -16.62 3.22
C LYS A 110 -6.02 -16.00 2.87
N LEU A 111 -5.86 -14.70 3.10
CA LEU A 111 -4.65 -13.93 2.79
C LEU A 111 -3.64 -13.89 3.94
N GLY A 112 -4.03 -14.27 5.15
CA GLY A 112 -3.19 -14.19 6.33
C GLY A 112 -3.00 -12.76 6.84
N ILE A 113 -4.01 -11.89 6.70
CA ILE A 113 -4.00 -10.51 7.18
C ILE A 113 -4.05 -10.47 8.71
N ASP A 114 -3.24 -9.61 9.33
CA ASP A 114 -3.10 -9.54 10.79
C ASP A 114 -4.30 -8.87 11.48
N GLU A 115 -4.86 -7.84 10.86
CA GLU A 115 -6.02 -7.10 11.38
C GLU A 115 -6.99 -6.74 10.25
N VAL A 116 -8.29 -6.95 10.47
CA VAL A 116 -9.32 -6.77 9.45
C VAL A 116 -10.43 -5.88 9.97
N HIS A 117 -10.72 -4.81 9.24
CA HIS A 117 -11.84 -3.91 9.45
C HIS A 117 -12.78 -4.00 8.24
N GLY A 118 -14.02 -4.41 8.47
CA GLY A 118 -15.11 -4.39 7.50
C GLY A 118 -16.05 -3.21 7.75
N GLU A 119 -16.92 -2.91 6.78
CA GLU A 119 -17.91 -1.83 6.83
C GLU A 119 -17.31 -0.44 7.07
N VAL A 120 -16.05 -0.25 6.63
CA VAL A 120 -15.27 0.98 6.87
C VAL A 120 -15.67 2.05 5.88
N LYS A 121 -16.11 3.21 6.40
CA LYS A 121 -16.39 4.39 5.59
C LYS A 121 -15.10 5.18 5.30
N PRO A 122 -15.09 6.06 4.29
CA PRO A 122 -13.90 6.87 3.96
C PRO A 122 -13.30 7.62 5.16
N ALA A 123 -14.14 8.20 6.01
CA ALA A 123 -13.70 8.89 7.22
C ALA A 123 -13.05 7.95 8.24
N ASP A 124 -13.52 6.71 8.32
CA ASP A 124 -12.99 5.71 9.26
C ASP A 124 -11.61 5.22 8.80
N LYS A 125 -11.36 5.14 7.47
CA LYS A 125 -10.02 4.83 6.93
C LYS A 125 -8.99 5.87 7.35
N LEU A 126 -9.35 7.16 7.26
CA LEU A 126 -8.51 8.25 7.75
C LEU A 126 -8.27 8.15 9.27
N ALA A 127 -9.34 7.95 10.05
CA ALA A 127 -9.25 7.80 11.49
C ALA A 127 -8.38 6.61 11.92
N LEU A 128 -8.42 5.51 11.16
CA LEU A 128 -7.58 4.33 11.39
C LEU A 128 -6.09 4.64 11.16
N VAL A 129 -5.74 5.35 10.09
CA VAL A 129 -4.37 5.82 9.86
C VAL A 129 -3.90 6.69 11.02
N GLU A 130 -4.72 7.69 11.43
CA GLU A 130 -4.36 8.57 12.55
C GLU A 130 -4.20 7.83 13.87
N ARG A 131 -5.03 6.82 14.14
CA ARG A 131 -4.93 5.98 15.33
C ARG A 131 -3.60 5.24 15.35
N LEU A 132 -3.25 4.56 14.27
CA LEU A 132 -1.99 3.80 14.16
C LEU A 132 -0.77 4.72 14.30
N GLN A 133 -0.80 5.93 13.71
CA GLN A 133 0.25 6.92 13.86
C GLN A 133 0.38 7.41 15.32
N LYS A 134 -0.75 7.63 16.03
CA LYS A 134 -0.76 8.00 17.46
C LYS A 134 -0.21 6.89 18.36
N GLU A 135 -0.37 5.64 17.97
CA GLU A 135 0.21 4.45 18.63
C GLU A 135 1.73 4.33 18.38
N GLY A 136 2.32 5.21 17.56
CA GLY A 136 3.76 5.26 17.27
C GLY A 136 4.18 4.44 16.07
N HIS A 137 3.23 3.96 15.26
CA HIS A 137 3.52 3.21 14.05
C HIS A 137 3.79 4.13 12.85
N ILE A 138 4.71 3.71 11.98
CA ILE A 138 4.87 4.30 10.65
C ILE A 138 3.91 3.58 9.72
N VAL A 139 2.97 4.32 9.15
CA VAL A 139 1.85 3.78 8.39
C VAL A 139 2.04 4.02 6.89
N ALA A 140 2.05 2.93 6.12
CA ALA A 140 1.89 3.00 4.67
C ALA A 140 0.43 2.64 4.31
N MET A 141 -0.25 3.52 3.58
CA MET A 141 -1.60 3.29 3.07
C MET A 141 -1.55 2.97 1.59
N ALA A 142 -2.18 1.87 1.17
CA ALA A 142 -2.36 1.53 -0.23
C ALA A 142 -3.85 1.56 -0.58
N GLY A 143 -4.21 2.25 -1.66
CA GLY A 143 -5.60 2.38 -2.10
C GLY A 143 -5.71 2.85 -3.55
N ASP A 144 -6.90 2.72 -4.15
CA ASP A 144 -7.16 3.05 -5.55
C ASP A 144 -8.34 4.00 -5.76
N GLY A 145 -9.19 4.19 -4.75
CA GLY A 145 -10.40 4.97 -4.84
C GLY A 145 -10.25 6.44 -4.45
N ILE A 146 -11.21 7.27 -4.90
CA ILE A 146 -11.37 8.66 -4.45
C ILE A 146 -11.56 8.69 -2.92
N ASN A 147 -12.22 7.68 -2.39
CA ASN A 147 -12.53 7.52 -0.98
C ASN A 147 -11.28 7.28 -0.12
N ASP A 148 -10.17 6.85 -0.72
CA ASP A 148 -8.90 6.59 -0.05
C ASP A 148 -7.99 7.82 -0.03
N ALA A 149 -8.24 8.82 -0.86
CA ALA A 149 -7.39 9.99 -1.02
C ALA A 149 -7.03 10.71 0.30
N PRO A 150 -7.97 10.94 1.24
CA PRO A 150 -7.63 11.54 2.53
C PRO A 150 -6.70 10.66 3.39
N ALA A 151 -6.92 9.34 3.39
CA ALA A 151 -6.09 8.39 4.12
C ALA A 151 -4.70 8.22 3.47
N LEU A 152 -4.62 8.19 2.12
CA LEU A 152 -3.37 8.17 1.37
C LEU A 152 -2.51 9.41 1.67
N ALA A 153 -3.13 10.59 1.64
CA ALA A 153 -2.43 11.85 1.92
C ALA A 153 -1.97 11.97 3.39
N LYS A 154 -2.71 11.35 4.33
CA LYS A 154 -2.41 11.40 5.76
C LYS A 154 -1.34 10.41 6.18
N ALA A 155 -1.24 9.27 5.52
CA ALA A 155 -0.27 8.22 5.82
C ALA A 155 1.18 8.74 5.68
N ASP A 156 2.13 8.13 6.40
CA ASP A 156 3.55 8.44 6.26
C ASP A 156 4.05 8.08 4.86
N VAL A 157 3.45 7.06 4.25
CA VAL A 157 3.68 6.69 2.85
C VAL A 157 2.33 6.35 2.20
N GLY A 158 1.84 7.19 1.29
CA GLY A 158 0.67 6.90 0.47
C GLY A 158 1.09 6.18 -0.83
N VAL A 159 0.47 5.04 -1.09
CA VAL A 159 0.70 4.21 -2.28
C VAL A 159 -0.60 4.14 -3.08
N ALA A 160 -0.68 4.89 -4.17
CA ALA A 160 -1.82 4.86 -5.07
C ALA A 160 -1.66 3.72 -6.09
N MET A 161 -2.75 3.00 -6.35
CA MET A 161 -2.76 1.97 -7.37
C MET A 161 -3.05 2.61 -8.73
N GLY A 162 -2.23 2.33 -9.74
CA GLY A 162 -2.32 2.96 -11.06
C GLY A 162 -3.57 2.60 -11.88
N THR A 163 -4.39 1.67 -11.39
CA THR A 163 -5.74 1.38 -11.88
C THR A 163 -6.80 2.26 -11.23
N GLY A 164 -6.42 3.05 -10.21
CA GLY A 164 -7.28 3.93 -9.46
C GLY A 164 -7.58 5.26 -10.17
N THR A 165 -8.29 6.12 -9.46
CA THR A 165 -8.66 7.44 -9.96
C THR A 165 -7.47 8.42 -9.95
N ASP A 166 -7.52 9.45 -10.81
CA ASP A 166 -6.50 10.51 -10.83
C ASP A 166 -6.36 11.20 -9.46
N VAL A 167 -7.45 11.28 -8.68
CA VAL A 167 -7.45 11.86 -7.34
C VAL A 167 -6.62 11.01 -6.38
N ALA A 168 -6.76 9.68 -6.42
CA ALA A 168 -5.95 8.77 -5.60
C ALA A 168 -4.47 8.82 -6.02
N MET A 169 -4.19 8.84 -7.33
CA MET A 169 -2.82 8.94 -7.85
C MET A 169 -2.11 10.23 -7.42
N ASN A 170 -2.84 11.35 -7.37
CA ASN A 170 -2.30 12.64 -6.93
C ASN A 170 -2.14 12.75 -5.40
N SER A 171 -2.83 11.89 -4.62
CA SER A 171 -2.77 11.89 -3.16
C SER A 171 -1.68 10.98 -2.59
N GLY A 172 -1.18 10.02 -3.38
CA GLY A 172 -0.12 9.11 -2.98
C GLY A 172 1.27 9.63 -3.34
N GLN A 173 2.28 9.35 -2.51
CA GLN A 173 3.68 9.63 -2.83
C GLN A 173 4.27 8.62 -3.82
N ILE A 174 3.67 7.44 -3.93
CA ILE A 174 4.08 6.36 -4.83
C ILE A 174 2.86 5.95 -5.66
N THR A 175 3.04 5.77 -6.97
CA THR A 175 2.00 5.23 -7.85
C THR A 175 2.45 3.90 -8.44
N LEU A 176 1.67 2.84 -8.21
CA LEU A 176 1.91 1.50 -8.76
C LEU A 176 1.12 1.31 -10.05
N VAL A 177 1.76 1.56 -11.19
CA VAL A 177 1.12 1.59 -12.53
C VAL A 177 0.35 0.30 -12.88
N LYS A 178 0.78 -0.86 -12.39
CA LYS A 178 0.14 -2.15 -12.71
C LYS A 178 -0.92 -2.61 -11.70
N GLY A 179 -1.15 -1.86 -10.62
CA GLY A 179 -2.10 -2.26 -9.59
C GLY A 179 -1.79 -3.64 -8.95
N ASP A 180 -0.50 -3.97 -8.78
CA ASP A 180 -0.03 -5.23 -8.21
C ASP A 180 0.70 -4.95 -6.89
N LEU A 181 0.27 -5.62 -5.82
CA LEU A 181 0.85 -5.45 -4.47
C LEU A 181 2.34 -5.79 -4.39
N ARG A 182 2.86 -6.63 -5.29
CA ARG A 182 4.31 -6.87 -5.41
C ARG A 182 5.09 -5.58 -5.69
N GLY A 183 4.44 -4.59 -6.28
CA GLY A 183 5.01 -3.27 -6.49
C GLY A 183 5.37 -2.56 -5.18
N ILE A 184 4.62 -2.78 -4.10
CA ILE A 184 4.91 -2.22 -2.76
C ILE A 184 6.24 -2.79 -2.25
N THR A 185 6.40 -4.10 -2.33
CA THR A 185 7.65 -4.78 -1.95
C THR A 185 8.83 -4.27 -2.76
N ALA A 186 8.65 -4.18 -4.09
CA ALA A 186 9.69 -3.68 -4.99
C ALA A 186 10.07 -2.21 -4.70
N ALA A 187 9.09 -1.35 -4.43
CA ALA A 187 9.33 0.06 -4.08
C ALA A 187 10.11 0.17 -2.76
N ARG A 188 9.73 -0.64 -1.75
CA ARG A 188 10.42 -0.70 -0.47
C ARG A 188 11.89 -1.15 -0.63
N ASP A 189 12.13 -2.21 -1.37
CA ASP A 189 13.49 -2.71 -1.63
C ASP A 189 14.35 -1.66 -2.34
N ILE A 190 13.79 -0.99 -3.37
CA ILE A 190 14.49 0.10 -4.06
C ILE A 190 14.83 1.23 -3.07
N SER A 191 13.91 1.59 -2.19
CA SER A 191 14.14 2.61 -1.17
C SER A 191 15.28 2.21 -0.22
N ILE A 192 15.27 0.98 0.29
CA ILE A 192 16.33 0.46 1.18
C ILE A 192 17.69 0.47 0.47
N ASP A 193 17.74 -0.02 -0.78
CA ASP A 193 18.98 -0.06 -1.55
C ASP A 193 19.48 1.35 -1.87
N THR A 194 18.58 2.29 -2.15
CA THR A 194 18.92 3.70 -2.39
C THR A 194 19.51 4.34 -1.14
N VAL A 195 18.87 4.18 0.03
CA VAL A 195 19.38 4.72 1.30
C VAL A 195 20.74 4.10 1.64
N ARG A 196 20.90 2.79 1.44
CA ARG A 196 22.20 2.10 1.64
C ARG A 196 23.28 2.69 0.74
N ASN A 197 22.98 2.90 -0.54
CA ASN A 197 23.90 3.49 -1.50
C ASN A 197 24.26 4.93 -1.13
N MET A 198 23.28 5.75 -0.71
CA MET A 198 23.52 7.11 -0.23
C MET A 198 24.47 7.12 0.97
N ARG A 199 24.26 6.23 1.95
CA ARG A 199 25.15 6.11 3.12
C ARG A 199 26.57 5.70 2.71
N GLN A 200 26.72 4.78 1.76
CA GLN A 200 28.03 4.37 1.24
C GLN A 200 28.73 5.54 0.51
N ASN A 201 27.99 6.29 -0.31
CA ASN A 201 28.54 7.45 -1.00
C ASN A 201 29.01 8.53 -0.02
N LEU A 202 28.22 8.78 1.01
CA LEU A 202 28.58 9.72 2.07
C LEU A 202 29.84 9.26 2.83
N LEU A 203 29.89 7.95 3.17
CA LEU A 203 31.08 7.37 3.80
C LEU A 203 32.33 7.55 2.94
N PHE A 204 32.25 7.25 1.63
CA PHE A 204 33.37 7.46 0.72
C PHE A 204 33.84 8.92 0.72
N ALA A 205 32.89 9.87 0.61
CA ALA A 205 33.20 11.27 0.65
C ALA A 205 33.91 11.69 1.96
N PHE A 206 33.42 11.21 3.10
CA PHE A 206 34.04 11.50 4.39
C PHE A 206 35.43 10.86 4.54
N VAL A 207 35.60 9.62 4.11
CA VAL A 207 36.89 8.92 4.20
C VAL A 207 37.96 9.63 3.32
N TYR A 208 37.61 9.95 2.07
CA TYR A 208 38.55 10.66 1.21
C TYR A 208 38.97 12.03 1.77
N ASN A 209 38.01 12.79 2.31
CA ASN A 209 38.31 14.10 2.90
C ASN A 209 38.99 13.96 4.28
N GLY A 210 38.55 13.00 5.12
CA GLY A 210 39.11 12.78 6.45
C GLY A 210 40.57 12.33 6.42
N ILE A 211 40.98 11.60 5.38
CA ILE A 211 42.39 11.22 5.16
C ILE A 211 43.14 12.30 4.35
N GLY A 212 42.52 12.80 3.29
CA GLY A 212 43.18 13.72 2.36
C GLY A 212 43.51 15.06 2.96
N VAL A 213 42.61 15.64 3.77
CA VAL A 213 42.84 16.99 4.37
C VAL A 213 44.00 16.98 5.36
N PRO A 214 44.12 16.05 6.33
CA PRO A 214 45.30 15.99 7.22
C PRO A 214 46.60 15.77 6.46
N ILE A 215 46.60 14.90 5.45
CA ILE A 215 47.80 14.67 4.62
C ILE A 215 48.19 15.94 3.86
N ALA A 216 47.21 16.64 3.26
CA ALA A 216 47.44 17.89 2.58
C ALA A 216 47.93 19.01 3.52
N ALA A 217 47.44 18.99 4.77
CA ALA A 217 47.93 19.90 5.83
C ALA A 217 49.36 19.59 6.33
N GLY A 218 49.96 18.50 5.84
CA GLY A 218 51.36 18.19 6.16
C GLY A 218 51.54 17.36 7.43
N VAL A 219 50.53 16.65 7.92
CA VAL A 219 50.62 15.77 9.13
C VAL A 219 51.73 14.74 8.97
N LEU A 220 52.01 14.25 7.79
CA LEU A 220 53.10 13.30 7.52
C LEU A 220 54.47 13.97 7.34
N TYR A 221 54.54 15.31 7.14
CA TYR A 221 55.81 16.01 6.90
C TYR A 221 56.87 15.81 7.97
N PRO A 222 56.56 15.86 9.28
CA PRO A 222 57.58 15.65 10.34
C PRO A 222 58.20 14.25 10.32
N PHE A 223 57.51 13.27 9.74
CA PHE A 223 57.96 11.86 9.75
C PHE A 223 58.61 11.45 8.42
N THR A 224 58.12 11.98 7.30
CA THR A 224 58.50 11.51 5.98
C THR A 224 59.19 12.59 5.13
N GLY A 225 59.13 13.86 5.53
CA GLY A 225 59.57 15.02 4.71
C GLY A 225 58.73 15.24 3.45
N TRP A 226 57.60 14.54 3.27
CA TRP A 226 56.74 14.61 2.08
C TRP A 226 55.58 15.53 2.32
N LEU A 227 55.39 16.47 1.36
CA LEU A 227 54.19 17.27 1.22
C LEU A 227 53.35 16.71 0.08
N LEU A 228 52.02 16.77 0.23
CA LEU A 228 51.11 16.30 -0.82
C LEU A 228 51.26 17.20 -2.06
N SER A 229 51.65 16.60 -3.18
CA SER A 229 51.68 17.30 -4.47
C SER A 229 50.25 17.70 -4.89
N PRO A 230 50.05 18.92 -5.45
CA PRO A 230 48.76 19.35 -6.00
C PRO A 230 48.16 18.34 -7.01
N LEU A 231 49.02 17.68 -7.79
CA LEU A 231 48.61 16.64 -8.76
C LEU A 231 47.99 15.43 -8.07
N ILE A 232 48.59 14.96 -6.97
CA ILE A 232 48.08 13.81 -6.20
C ILE A 232 46.76 14.19 -5.53
N ALA A 233 46.63 15.41 -5.01
CA ALA A 233 45.39 15.90 -4.45
C ALA A 233 44.25 15.94 -5.51
N ALA A 234 44.54 16.44 -6.71
CA ALA A 234 43.58 16.46 -7.82
C ALA A 234 43.15 15.06 -8.26
N LEU A 235 44.10 14.10 -8.32
CA LEU A 235 43.80 12.69 -8.62
C LEU A 235 42.93 12.05 -7.54
N ALA A 236 43.20 12.28 -6.25
CA ALA A 236 42.40 11.77 -5.16
C ALA A 236 40.96 12.29 -5.20
N MET A 237 40.75 13.59 -5.50
CA MET A 237 39.40 14.15 -5.68
C MET A 237 38.67 13.53 -6.88
N SER A 238 39.37 13.31 -8.00
CA SER A 238 38.81 12.69 -9.20
C SER A 238 38.40 11.23 -8.91
N LEU A 239 39.21 10.47 -8.18
CA LEU A 239 38.93 9.11 -7.76
C LEU A 239 37.74 9.05 -6.80
N SER A 240 37.64 10.02 -5.87
CA SER A 240 36.46 10.12 -4.98
C SER A 240 35.18 10.30 -5.78
N SER A 241 35.14 11.22 -6.73
CA SER A 241 33.97 11.43 -7.60
C SER A 241 33.65 10.20 -8.45
N ALA A 242 34.66 9.58 -9.02
CA ALA A 242 34.49 8.33 -9.80
C ALA A 242 33.91 7.21 -8.93
N SER A 243 34.40 7.04 -7.69
CA SER A 243 33.89 6.03 -6.76
C SER A 243 32.39 6.19 -6.46
N VAL A 244 31.94 7.43 -6.23
CA VAL A 244 30.52 7.76 -5.99
C VAL A 244 29.69 7.42 -7.23
N ILE A 245 30.16 7.79 -8.43
CA ILE A 245 29.45 7.50 -9.69
C ILE A 245 29.34 5.98 -9.91
N PHE A 246 30.44 5.24 -9.76
CA PHE A 246 30.43 3.77 -9.92
C PHE A 246 29.53 3.09 -8.92
N ASN A 247 29.51 3.55 -7.65
CA ASN A 247 28.62 3.00 -6.64
C ASN A 247 27.13 3.31 -6.95
N ALA A 248 26.83 4.53 -7.43
CA ALA A 248 25.48 4.89 -7.86
C ALA A 248 25.02 4.07 -9.09
N LEU A 249 25.90 3.82 -10.06
CA LEU A 249 25.60 2.98 -11.24
C LEU A 249 25.35 1.52 -10.87
N ARG A 250 25.86 1.03 -9.75
CA ARG A 250 25.60 -0.32 -9.26
C ARG A 250 24.10 -0.55 -8.95
N LEU A 251 23.39 0.49 -8.44
CA LEU A 251 21.94 0.42 -8.23
C LEU A 251 21.16 0.07 -9.50
N ARG A 252 21.62 0.60 -10.64
CA ARG A 252 20.98 0.34 -11.95
C ARG A 252 21.15 -1.12 -12.40
N ARG A 253 22.20 -1.81 -11.99
CA ARG A 253 22.50 -3.21 -12.38
C ARG A 253 21.88 -4.25 -11.45
N GLY A 254 21.41 -3.86 -10.27
CA GLY A 254 20.99 -4.78 -9.21
C GLY A 254 19.63 -5.43 -9.37
N LYS A 255 18.84 -5.11 -10.43
CA LYS A 255 17.53 -5.73 -10.67
C LYS A 255 17.33 -5.99 -12.17
N LYS A 256 17.84 -7.13 -12.63
CA LYS A 256 17.30 -7.86 -13.78
C LYS A 256 16.59 -9.09 -13.25
#